data_f6ed22dbc41026248289813c6c0401d6
#
_entry.id   f6ed22dbc41026248289813c6c0401d6
#
_cell.length_a   1.000
_cell.length_b   1.000
_cell.length_c   1.000
_cell.angle_alpha   90.00
_cell.angle_beta   90.00
_cell.angle_gamma   90.00
#
_symmetry.space_group_name_H-M   'P 1'
#
loop_
_entity.id
_entity.type
_entity.pdbx_description
1 polymer ?
#
loop_
_entity_poly.entity_id
_entity_poly.type
_entity_poly.pdbx_seq_one_letter_code
_entity_poly.pdbx_strand_id
1 'polypeptide(L)'
;MADWHRTPLVKKYRIIKLLHASQRTWGDKYIPQFKKTAKELKMNPMNLVFMWNNREAIKERVKRKLPESVRNEVDNEVEAKQYLQAQKLLNLYRGKDYSKMPIKDFIKAFKDITDAHIKLVKRI
;
A
#
# COMPACT_ATOMS: atom_id res chain seq x y z
N MET A 1 18.09 13.02 11.81
CA MET A 1 18.47 11.76 11.14
C MET A 1 17.35 10.75 11.22
N ALA A 2 17.15 10.01 10.16
CA ALA A 2 16.14 8.98 10.11
C ALA A 2 16.55 7.76 10.94
N ASP A 3 15.75 7.41 11.94
CA ASP A 3 16.02 6.30 12.86
C ASP A 3 15.40 4.98 12.41
N TRP A 4 15.23 4.80 11.12
CA TRP A 4 14.59 3.60 10.58
C TRP A 4 15.35 2.32 10.92
N HIS A 5 16.65 2.39 11.15
CA HIS A 5 17.46 1.23 11.54
C HIS A 5 17.03 0.63 12.88
N ARG A 6 16.52 1.46 13.80
CA ARG A 6 16.06 1.02 15.12
C ARG A 6 14.67 0.42 15.12
N THR A 7 13.95 0.54 14.01
CA THR A 7 12.63 -0.05 13.90
C THR A 7 12.71 -1.58 13.96
N PRO A 8 11.87 -2.26 14.76
CA PRO A 8 11.86 -3.73 14.81
C PRO A 8 11.63 -4.34 13.42
N LEU A 9 12.23 -5.49 13.17
CA LEU A 9 12.18 -6.15 11.86
C LEU A 9 10.75 -6.47 11.42
N VAL A 10 9.88 -6.92 12.34
CA VAL A 10 8.47 -7.18 12.07
C VAL A 10 7.78 -5.91 11.58
N LYS A 11 8.03 -4.77 12.22
CA LYS A 11 7.46 -3.49 11.85
C LYS A 11 7.99 -3.01 10.49
N LYS A 12 9.27 -3.19 10.21
CA LYS A 12 9.85 -2.89 8.89
C LYS A 12 9.17 -3.70 7.80
N TYR A 13 8.96 -4.99 8.03
CA TYR A 13 8.27 -5.86 7.09
C TYR A 13 6.83 -5.40 6.83
N ARG A 14 6.10 -5.08 7.90
CA ARG A 14 4.74 -4.55 7.79
C ARG A 14 4.69 -3.26 6.97
N ILE A 15 5.62 -2.34 7.23
CA ILE A 15 5.69 -1.06 6.51
C ILE A 15 5.96 -1.30 5.02
N ILE A 16 6.90 -2.17 4.68
CA ILE A 16 7.20 -2.50 3.28
C ILE A 16 5.97 -3.09 2.58
N LYS A 17 5.24 -3.98 3.24
CA LYS A 17 4.02 -4.56 2.70
C LYS A 17 2.93 -3.50 2.49
N LEU A 18 2.78 -2.57 3.42
CA LEU A 18 1.84 -1.45 3.30
C LEU A 18 2.23 -0.53 2.15
N LEU A 19 3.51 -0.26 1.96
CA LEU A 19 4.00 0.55 0.84
C LEU A 19 3.72 -0.13 -0.50
N HIS A 20 3.95 -1.44 -0.61
CA HIS A 20 3.57 -2.21 -1.79
C HIS A 20 2.06 -2.08 -2.09
N ALA A 21 1.24 -2.21 -1.06
CA ALA A 21 -0.21 -2.11 -1.18
C ALA A 21 -0.66 -0.70 -1.59
N SER A 22 0.12 0.34 -1.25
CA SER A 22 -0.21 1.73 -1.54
C SER A 22 0.24 2.20 -2.93
N GLN A 23 0.96 1.38 -3.68
CA GLN A 23 1.49 1.77 -4.99
C GLN A 23 0.41 2.22 -5.95
N ARG A 24 0.66 3.32 -6.66
CA ARG A 24 -0.20 3.85 -7.71
C ARG A 24 0.60 4.18 -8.95
N THR A 25 -0.07 4.13 -10.09
CA THR A 25 0.53 4.48 -11.37
C THR A 25 0.80 5.99 -11.45
N TRP A 26 2.03 6.34 -11.79
CA TRP A 26 2.44 7.72 -12.06
C TRP A 26 3.24 7.71 -13.36
N GLY A 27 2.59 8.12 -14.46
CA GLY A 27 3.18 7.98 -15.79
C GLY A 27 3.47 6.49 -16.07
N ASP A 28 4.72 6.17 -16.38
CA ASP A 28 5.17 4.79 -16.65
C ASP A 28 5.59 4.05 -15.38
N LYS A 29 5.56 4.72 -14.22
CA LYS A 29 6.07 4.17 -12.97
C LYS A 29 4.94 3.80 -12.02
N TYR A 30 5.19 2.77 -11.23
CA TYR A 30 4.31 2.31 -10.17
C TYR A 30 4.97 2.61 -8.83
N ILE A 31 4.51 3.67 -8.16
CA ILE A 31 5.21 4.26 -7.03
C ILE A 31 4.39 4.15 -5.73
N PRO A 32 5.03 3.81 -4.59
CA PRO A 32 4.34 3.82 -3.30
C PRO A 32 3.92 5.25 -2.88
N GLN A 33 2.82 5.34 -2.13
CA GLN A 33 2.35 6.60 -1.58
C GLN A 33 2.97 6.86 -0.21
N PHE A 34 4.22 7.36 -0.21
CA PHE A 34 5.01 7.56 1.01
C PHE A 34 4.35 8.52 2.01
N LYS A 35 3.89 9.68 1.54
CA LYS A 35 3.30 10.69 2.42
C LYS A 35 2.02 10.21 3.08
N LYS A 36 1.15 9.56 2.32
CA LYS A 36 -0.11 9.03 2.83
C LYS A 36 0.13 7.94 3.86
N THR A 37 1.01 7.00 3.56
CA THR A 37 1.33 5.90 4.45
C THR A 37 2.03 6.39 5.72
N ALA A 38 2.95 7.36 5.58
CA ALA A 38 3.61 7.98 6.72
C ALA A 38 2.63 8.66 7.66
N LYS A 39 1.65 9.36 7.12
CA LYS A 39 0.60 10.01 7.91
C LYS A 39 -0.23 8.99 8.69
N GLU A 40 -0.60 7.89 8.06
CA GLU A 40 -1.36 6.81 8.71
C GLU A 40 -0.56 6.15 9.84
N LEU A 41 0.75 5.99 9.64
CA LEU A 41 1.65 5.35 10.61
C LEU A 41 2.24 6.33 11.63
N LYS A 42 1.98 7.63 11.48
CA LYS A 42 2.56 8.70 12.31
C LYS A 42 4.08 8.66 12.31
N MET A 43 4.66 8.48 11.13
CA MET A 43 6.11 8.39 10.92
C MET A 43 6.59 9.46 9.93
N ASN A 44 7.89 9.73 9.94
CA ASN A 44 8.50 10.61 8.96
C ASN A 44 8.54 9.92 7.59
N PRO A 45 8.05 10.56 6.50
CA PRO A 45 8.07 9.98 5.16
C PRO A 45 9.47 9.55 4.69
N MET A 46 10.53 10.26 5.10
CA MET A 46 11.90 9.89 4.73
C MET A 46 12.30 8.51 5.25
N ASN A 47 11.83 8.14 6.45
CA ASN A 47 12.08 6.80 6.99
C ASN A 47 11.48 5.73 6.09
N LEU A 48 10.29 5.97 5.56
CA LEU A 48 9.62 5.04 4.65
C LEU A 48 10.36 4.93 3.32
N VAL A 49 10.87 6.04 2.80
CA VAL A 49 11.68 6.06 1.57
C VAL A 49 12.94 5.22 1.74
N PHE A 50 13.64 5.38 2.87
CA PHE A 50 14.85 4.60 3.16
C PHE A 50 14.54 3.11 3.28
N MET A 51 13.47 2.75 3.97
CA MET A 51 13.04 1.34 4.07
C MET A 51 12.69 0.77 2.71
N TRP A 52 11.99 1.52 1.89
CA TRP A 52 11.63 1.10 0.54
C TRP A 52 12.85 0.87 -0.33
N ASN A 53 13.81 1.78 -0.29
CA ASN A 53 15.06 1.64 -1.06
C ASN A 53 15.90 0.44 -0.61
N ASN A 54 15.73 0.00 0.63
CA ASN A 54 16.42 -1.16 1.19
C ASN A 54 15.52 -2.40 1.32
N ARG A 55 14.37 -2.42 0.64
CA ARG A 55 13.36 -3.46 0.80
C ARG A 55 13.88 -4.87 0.52
N GLU A 56 14.75 -5.04 -0.45
CA GLU A 56 15.27 -6.37 -0.78
C GLU A 56 16.13 -6.92 0.36
N ALA A 57 17.02 -6.09 0.92
CA ALA A 57 17.84 -6.47 2.06
C ALA A 57 16.98 -6.77 3.30
N ILE A 58 15.94 -5.98 3.54
CA ILE A 58 15.03 -6.19 4.66
C ILE A 58 14.24 -7.49 4.48
N LYS A 59 13.71 -7.76 3.29
CA LYS A 59 13.00 -9.01 2.98
C LYS A 59 13.89 -10.24 3.19
N GLU A 60 15.15 -10.14 2.80
CA GLU A 60 16.12 -11.22 2.99
C GLU A 60 16.34 -11.51 4.48
N ARG A 61 16.47 -10.47 5.30
CA ARG A 61 16.60 -10.64 6.75
C ARG A 61 15.34 -11.21 7.37
N VAL A 62 14.16 -10.83 6.87
CA VAL A 62 12.87 -11.36 7.32
C VAL A 62 12.81 -12.86 7.09
N LYS A 63 13.20 -13.33 5.91
CA LYS A 63 13.23 -14.77 5.61
C LYS A 63 14.11 -15.56 6.56
N ARG A 64 15.23 -14.96 6.96
CA ARG A 64 16.19 -15.65 7.84
C ARG A 64 15.83 -15.57 9.32
N LYS A 65 15.25 -14.47 9.79
CA LYS A 65 15.09 -14.18 11.21
C LYS A 65 13.66 -14.29 11.73
N LEU A 66 12.64 -14.12 10.89
CA LEU A 66 11.25 -14.19 11.33
C LEU A 66 10.63 -15.55 10.99
N PRO A 67 9.90 -16.16 11.95
CA PRO A 67 9.15 -17.38 11.69
C PRO A 67 8.10 -17.17 10.60
N GLU A 68 7.80 -18.22 9.84
CA GLU A 68 6.79 -18.18 8.79
C GLU A 68 5.43 -17.76 9.33
N SER A 69 5.06 -18.20 10.53
CA SER A 69 3.79 -17.83 11.17
C SER A 69 3.65 -16.30 11.35
N VAL A 70 4.75 -15.64 11.75
CA VAL A 70 4.76 -14.19 11.93
C VAL A 70 4.65 -13.47 10.58
N ARG A 71 5.36 -13.95 9.56
CA ARG A 71 5.27 -13.40 8.21
C ARG A 71 3.86 -13.53 7.64
N ASN A 72 3.23 -14.68 7.81
CA ASN A 72 1.86 -14.93 7.35
C ASN A 72 0.85 -14.04 8.06
N GLU A 73 1.02 -13.81 9.36
CA GLU A 73 0.17 -12.91 10.12
C GLU A 73 0.22 -11.47 9.57
N VAL A 74 1.40 -10.97 9.27
CA VAL A 74 1.59 -9.64 8.67
C VAL A 74 0.96 -9.58 7.28
N ASP A 75 1.21 -10.60 6.45
CA ASP A 75 0.65 -10.66 5.10
C ASP A 75 -0.88 -10.66 5.12
N ASN A 76 -1.48 -11.44 6.00
CA ASN A 76 -2.94 -11.50 6.14
C ASN A 76 -3.53 -10.18 6.62
N GLU A 77 -2.88 -9.52 7.56
CA GLU A 77 -3.30 -8.19 8.06
C GLU A 77 -3.30 -7.14 6.95
N VAL A 78 -2.24 -7.08 6.16
CA VAL A 78 -2.12 -6.13 5.06
C VAL A 78 -3.13 -6.41 3.96
N GLU A 79 -3.32 -7.68 3.60
CA GLU A 79 -4.33 -8.08 2.60
C GLU A 79 -5.75 -7.72 3.04
N ALA A 80 -6.08 -7.92 4.32
CA ALA A 80 -7.38 -7.55 4.86
C ALA A 80 -7.63 -6.04 4.75
N LYS A 81 -6.64 -5.22 5.08
CA LYS A 81 -6.74 -3.76 4.92
C LYS A 81 -6.93 -3.35 3.47
N GLN A 82 -6.18 -3.96 2.57
CA GLN A 82 -6.26 -3.70 1.14
C GLN A 82 -7.65 -4.03 0.59
N TYR A 83 -8.21 -5.16 0.99
CA TYR A 83 -9.54 -5.58 0.60
C TYR A 83 -10.61 -4.60 1.07
N LEU A 84 -10.55 -4.18 2.34
CA LEU A 84 -11.50 -3.22 2.89
C LEU A 84 -11.43 -1.86 2.19
N GLN A 85 -10.21 -1.37 1.90
CA GLN A 85 -10.02 -0.12 1.18
C GLN A 85 -10.59 -0.19 -0.24
N ALA A 86 -10.39 -1.31 -0.93
CA ALA A 86 -10.91 -1.52 -2.27
C ALA A 86 -12.44 -1.53 -2.26
N GLN A 87 -13.07 -2.21 -1.28
CA GLN A 87 -14.52 -2.23 -1.14
C GLN A 87 -15.10 -0.85 -0.87
N LYS A 88 -14.48 -0.08 0.03
CA LYS A 88 -14.92 1.29 0.33
C LYS A 88 -14.87 2.17 -0.92
N LEU A 89 -13.80 2.06 -1.71
CA LEU A 89 -13.63 2.84 -2.92
C LEU A 89 -14.70 2.49 -3.97
N LEU A 90 -14.95 1.20 -4.18
CA LEU A 90 -15.99 0.75 -5.11
C LEU A 90 -17.38 1.23 -4.67
N ASN A 91 -17.69 1.15 -3.38
CA ASN A 91 -18.97 1.62 -2.84
C ASN A 91 -19.12 3.14 -2.99
N LEU A 92 -18.03 3.89 -2.85
CA LEU A 92 -18.05 5.34 -3.03
C LEU A 92 -18.50 5.73 -4.43
N TYR A 93 -18.10 4.99 -5.46
CA TYR A 93 -18.42 5.29 -6.85
C TYR A 93 -19.72 4.64 -7.36
N ARG A 94 -20.23 3.63 -6.68
CA ARG A 94 -21.36 2.82 -7.14
C ARG A 94 -22.65 3.60 -7.41
N GLY A 95 -22.94 4.62 -6.61
CA GLY A 95 -24.17 5.41 -6.72
C GLY A 95 -24.01 6.74 -7.45
N LYS A 96 -22.85 7.05 -8.03
CA LYS A 96 -22.61 8.33 -8.67
C LYS A 96 -23.11 8.36 -10.10
N ASP A 97 -23.70 9.51 -10.48
CA ASP A 97 -24.09 9.78 -11.86
C ASP A 97 -22.89 10.37 -12.60
N TYR A 98 -22.26 9.53 -13.44
CA TYR A 98 -21.07 9.92 -14.20
C TYR A 98 -21.37 10.83 -15.40
N SER A 99 -22.64 10.93 -15.83
CA SER A 99 -23.02 11.74 -16.98
C SER A 99 -22.77 13.23 -16.78
N LYS A 100 -22.84 13.70 -15.54
CA LYS A 100 -22.62 15.11 -15.17
C LYS A 100 -21.21 15.39 -14.68
N MET A 101 -20.35 14.39 -14.68
CA MET A 101 -18.99 14.52 -14.17
C MET A 101 -18.07 15.10 -15.24
N PRO A 102 -17.20 16.09 -14.91
CA PRO A 102 -16.17 16.53 -15.83
C PRO A 102 -15.27 15.37 -16.26
N ILE A 103 -14.81 15.41 -17.51
CA ILE A 103 -13.97 14.34 -18.07
C ILE A 103 -12.75 14.04 -17.17
N LYS A 104 -12.14 15.08 -16.62
CA LYS A 104 -10.98 14.95 -15.73
C LYS A 104 -11.30 14.13 -14.49
N ASP A 105 -12.44 14.40 -13.85
CA ASP A 105 -12.89 13.68 -12.66
C ASP A 105 -13.33 12.25 -13.00
N PHE A 106 -13.94 12.06 -14.16
CA PHE A 106 -14.32 10.75 -14.65
C PHE A 106 -13.09 9.84 -14.85
N ILE A 107 -12.02 10.37 -15.46
CA ILE A 107 -10.78 9.62 -15.66
C ILE A 107 -10.18 9.22 -14.32
N LYS A 108 -10.18 10.11 -13.34
CA LYS A 108 -9.70 9.82 -12.00
C LYS A 108 -10.52 8.72 -11.32
N ALA A 109 -11.84 8.81 -11.38
CA ALA A 109 -12.74 7.81 -10.83
C ALA A 109 -12.54 6.45 -11.49
N PHE A 110 -12.39 6.41 -12.80
CA PHE A 110 -12.14 5.20 -13.57
C PHE A 110 -10.82 4.53 -13.14
N LYS A 111 -9.76 5.31 -12.96
CA LYS A 111 -8.47 4.78 -12.47
C LYS A 111 -8.60 4.19 -11.07
N ASP A 112 -9.28 4.88 -10.17
CA ASP A 112 -9.47 4.43 -8.79
C ASP A 112 -10.27 3.12 -8.73
N ILE A 113 -11.34 3.02 -9.52
CA ILE A 113 -12.15 1.80 -9.63
C ILE A 113 -11.32 0.65 -10.21
N THR A 114 -10.53 0.92 -11.23
CA THR A 114 -9.67 -0.09 -11.87
C THR A 114 -8.63 -0.60 -10.88
N ASP A 115 -7.98 0.29 -10.14
CA ASP A 115 -6.99 -0.09 -9.12
C ASP A 115 -7.63 -0.93 -8.01
N ALA A 116 -8.82 -0.55 -7.55
CA ALA A 116 -9.56 -1.30 -6.54
C ALA A 116 -9.93 -2.69 -7.05
N HIS A 117 -10.38 -2.79 -8.31
CA HIS A 117 -10.73 -4.06 -8.94
C HIS A 117 -9.51 -5.00 -9.05
N ILE A 118 -8.37 -4.46 -9.47
CA ILE A 118 -7.11 -5.21 -9.55
C ILE A 118 -6.73 -5.76 -8.18
N LYS A 119 -6.83 -4.95 -7.13
CA LYS A 119 -6.53 -5.38 -5.76
C LYS A 119 -7.43 -6.52 -5.30
N LEU A 120 -8.72 -6.47 -5.61
CA LEU A 120 -9.67 -7.51 -5.27
C LEU A 120 -9.36 -8.82 -6.02
N VAL A 121 -9.03 -8.74 -7.31
CA VAL A 121 -8.69 -9.91 -8.14
C VAL A 121 -7.42 -10.57 -7.65
N LYS A 122 -6.41 -9.80 -7.29
CA LYS A 122 -5.14 -10.33 -6.77
C LYS A 122 -5.30 -11.07 -5.44
N ARG A 123 -6.35 -10.78 -4.69
CA ARG A 123 -6.65 -11.47 -3.44
C ARG A 123 -7.17 -12.90 -3.68
N ILE A 124 -7.88 -13.07 -4.76
CA ILE A 124 -8.45 -14.36 -5.14
C ILE A 124 -7.38 -15.25 -5.77
#